data_64244e31d0cba252631806453b9e7c3c
#
_entry.id   64244e31d0cba252631806453b9e7c3c
#
_cell.length_a   1.000
_cell.length_b   1.000
_cell.length_c   1.000
_cell.angle_alpha   90.00
_cell.angle_beta   90.00
_cell.angle_gamma   90.00
#
_symmetry.space_group_name_H-M   'P 1'
#
loop_
_entity.id
_entity.type
_entity.pdbx_description
1 polymer ?
#
loop_
_entity_poly.entity_id
_entity_poly.type
_entity_poly.pdbx_seq_one_letter_code
_entity_poly.pdbx_strand_id
1 'polypeptide(L)'
;GALNGTYKPGDLGASANGAVSSEPDYLSLSAGGTVSQDLFDRNVTLLAGYGHARDVAGRTGTSFSLFSRTLDTDAIKLGGTLIVDRATVFSILGDAIFESGDPSKPYRYVPLFAPGTVVPRGASPDLVNRLRTSARVLEQLPLSRERYALDTRMAHRFDRATLRLDERMYADTWGM
;
A
#
# COMPACT_ATOMS: atom_id res chain seq x y z
N GLY A 1 -0.06 -10.91 15.48
CA GLY A 1 -1.48 -11.23 15.62
C GLY A 1 -2.37 -10.21 14.92
N ALA A 2 -3.56 -10.63 14.51
CA ALA A 2 -4.55 -9.75 13.89
C ALA A 2 -5.95 -10.07 14.40
N LEU A 3 -6.80 -9.03 14.49
CA LEU A 3 -8.21 -9.13 14.82
C LEU A 3 -9.00 -8.38 13.76
N ASN A 4 -10.15 -8.90 13.40
CA ASN A 4 -11.12 -8.20 12.59
C ASN A 4 -12.54 -8.46 13.11
N GLY A 5 -13.44 -7.51 12.88
CA GLY A 5 -14.85 -7.62 13.18
C GLY A 5 -15.67 -6.92 12.11
N THR A 6 -16.79 -7.50 11.76
CA THR A 6 -17.74 -6.92 10.79
C THR A 6 -19.15 -7.02 11.37
N TYR A 7 -19.91 -5.94 11.22
CA TYR A 7 -21.28 -5.85 11.66
C TYR A 7 -22.13 -5.20 10.57
N LYS A 8 -23.15 -5.90 10.09
CA LYS A 8 -24.07 -5.40 9.06
C LYS A 8 -25.53 -5.83 9.38
N PRO A 9 -26.21 -5.12 10.30
CA PRO A 9 -27.57 -5.48 10.71
C PRO A 9 -28.65 -5.16 9.67
N GLY A 10 -28.33 -4.42 8.63
CA GLY A 10 -29.25 -3.97 7.60
C GLY A 10 -28.49 -3.42 6.40
N ASP A 11 -28.86 -2.23 5.97
CA ASP A 11 -28.23 -1.58 4.82
C ASP A 11 -26.96 -0.79 5.20
N LEU A 12 -26.74 -0.54 6.49
CA LEU A 12 -25.49 0.01 7.03
C LEU A 12 -24.59 -1.12 7.50
N GLY A 13 -23.37 -1.16 6.98
CA GLY A 13 -22.30 -2.06 7.40
C GLY A 13 -21.13 -1.30 8.00
N ALA A 14 -20.46 -1.90 8.99
CA ALA A 14 -19.21 -1.40 9.54
C ALA A 14 -18.24 -2.55 9.76
N SER A 15 -16.96 -2.32 9.54
CA SER A 15 -15.90 -3.24 9.91
C SER A 15 -14.78 -2.49 10.63
N ALA A 16 -14.10 -3.21 11.51
CA ALA A 16 -12.89 -2.73 12.17
C ALA A 16 -11.85 -3.83 12.16
N ASN A 17 -10.59 -3.46 12.00
CA ASN A 17 -9.46 -4.37 12.04
C ASN A 17 -8.28 -3.75 12.78
N GLY A 18 -7.46 -4.61 13.37
CA GLY A 18 -6.19 -4.22 13.97
C GLY A 18 -5.20 -5.36 13.86
N ALA A 19 -3.94 -5.03 13.70
CA ALA A 19 -2.88 -6.02 13.66
C ALA A 19 -1.62 -5.52 14.38
N VAL A 20 -0.88 -6.49 14.93
CA VAL A 20 0.45 -6.29 15.49
C VAL A 20 1.38 -7.36 14.95
N SER A 21 2.54 -6.95 14.46
CA SER A 21 3.67 -7.81 14.11
C SER A 21 4.88 -7.37 14.91
N SER A 22 5.58 -8.33 15.50
CA SER A 22 6.78 -8.07 16.31
C SER A 22 7.84 -9.09 15.95
N GLU A 23 8.98 -8.59 15.51
CA GLU A 23 10.18 -9.33 15.18
C GLU A 23 11.37 -8.72 15.93
N PRO A 24 12.54 -9.37 16.02
CA PRO A 24 13.68 -8.82 16.75
C PRO A 24 14.13 -7.43 16.33
N ASP A 25 13.85 -7.04 15.09
CA ASP A 25 14.27 -5.78 14.47
C ASP A 25 13.13 -5.06 13.72
N TYR A 26 11.88 -5.47 13.95
CA TYR A 26 10.71 -4.85 13.34
C TYR A 26 9.48 -4.93 14.24
N LEU A 27 8.81 -3.79 14.41
CA LEU A 27 7.53 -3.69 15.09
C LEU A 27 6.55 -2.95 14.19
N SER A 28 5.38 -3.53 13.94
CA SER A 28 4.29 -2.91 13.19
C SER A 28 3.01 -2.96 13.99
N LEU A 29 2.33 -1.83 14.07
CA LEU A 29 0.99 -1.68 14.63
C LEU A 29 0.10 -1.08 13.56
N SER A 30 -1.07 -1.66 13.34
CA SER A 30 -2.05 -1.09 12.43
C SER A 30 -3.47 -1.22 12.98
N ALA A 31 -4.29 -0.23 12.66
CA ALA A 31 -5.72 -0.23 12.94
C ALA A 31 -6.47 0.45 11.79
N GLY A 32 -7.68 0.01 11.54
CA GLY A 32 -8.50 0.59 10.49
C GLY A 32 -9.96 0.16 10.58
N GLY A 33 -10.76 0.75 9.73
CA GLY A 33 -12.16 0.39 9.63
C GLY A 33 -12.77 0.87 8.31
N THR A 34 -13.90 0.30 7.98
CA THR A 34 -14.71 0.71 6.84
C THR A 34 -16.16 0.84 7.26
N VAL A 35 -16.88 1.73 6.60
CA VAL A 35 -18.31 1.82 6.64
C VAL A 35 -18.85 1.65 5.22
N SER A 36 -19.99 0.98 5.09
CA SER A 36 -20.68 0.80 3.82
C SER A 36 -22.15 1.09 4.00
N GLN A 37 -22.78 1.69 3.00
CA GLN A 37 -24.20 1.98 2.97
C GLN A 37 -24.81 1.48 1.68
N ASP A 38 -25.76 0.59 1.81
CA ASP A 38 -26.61 0.16 0.70
C ASP A 38 -27.78 1.15 0.54
N LEU A 39 -28.07 1.52 -0.69
CA LEU A 39 -29.09 2.49 -1.09
C LEU A 39 -29.93 1.90 -2.24
N PHE A 40 -31.15 2.41 -2.44
CA PHE A 40 -32.01 2.05 -3.55
C PHE A 40 -32.21 0.53 -3.67
N ASP A 41 -32.72 -0.09 -2.62
CA ASP A 41 -32.92 -1.55 -2.54
C ASP A 41 -31.66 -2.35 -2.87
N ARG A 42 -30.50 -1.85 -2.41
CA ARG A 42 -29.16 -2.41 -2.62
C ARG A 42 -28.64 -2.36 -4.05
N ASN A 43 -29.24 -1.52 -4.89
CA ASN A 43 -28.72 -1.29 -6.23
C ASN A 43 -27.45 -0.41 -6.23
N VAL A 44 -27.25 0.39 -5.17
CA VAL A 44 -26.04 1.17 -4.96
C VAL A 44 -25.46 0.83 -3.59
N THR A 45 -24.17 0.54 -3.54
CA THR A 45 -23.42 0.43 -2.28
C THR A 45 -22.31 1.49 -2.28
N LEU A 46 -22.30 2.35 -1.29
CA LEU A 46 -21.20 3.27 -1.02
C LEU A 46 -20.29 2.70 0.04
N LEU A 47 -18.98 2.99 -0.05
CA LEU A 47 -17.96 2.54 0.89
C LEU A 47 -17.02 3.68 1.21
N ALA A 48 -16.69 3.85 2.50
CA ALA A 48 -15.64 4.71 2.98
C ALA A 48 -14.81 3.95 4.02
N GLY A 49 -13.49 4.13 3.98
CA GLY A 49 -12.57 3.48 4.89
C GLY A 49 -11.40 4.37 5.27
N TYR A 50 -10.85 4.11 6.44
CA TYR A 50 -9.63 4.71 6.93
C TYR A 50 -8.79 3.66 7.65
N GLY A 51 -7.48 3.73 7.49
CA GLY A 51 -6.52 2.92 8.20
C GLY A 51 -5.28 3.72 8.56
N HIS A 52 -4.71 3.39 9.71
CA HIS A 52 -3.44 3.93 10.17
C HIS A 52 -2.51 2.79 10.52
N ALA A 53 -1.23 2.91 10.13
CA ALA A 53 -0.19 1.97 10.52
C ALA A 53 1.05 2.74 10.97
N ARG A 54 1.74 2.18 11.98
CA ARG A 54 3.03 2.66 12.45
C ARG A 54 4.02 1.52 12.46
N ASP A 55 5.08 1.67 11.68
CA ASP A 55 6.16 0.73 11.55
C ASP A 55 7.43 1.28 12.20
N VAL A 56 8.12 0.45 12.97
CA VAL A 56 9.41 0.74 13.56
C VAL A 56 10.40 -0.32 13.08
N ALA A 57 11.36 0.09 12.25
CA ALA A 57 12.41 -0.79 11.74
C ALA A 57 13.72 -0.52 12.48
N GLY A 58 14.30 -1.55 13.06
CA GLY A 58 15.56 -1.53 13.79
C GLY A 58 16.63 -2.40 13.12
N ARG A 59 17.57 -2.88 13.92
CA ARG A 59 18.61 -3.84 13.53
C ARG A 59 18.65 -4.97 14.52
N THR A 60 18.76 -6.20 14.04
CA THR A 60 18.94 -7.38 14.89
C THR A 60 20.12 -7.20 15.83
N GLY A 61 19.91 -7.45 17.12
CA GLY A 61 20.94 -7.28 18.15
C GLY A 61 21.16 -5.84 18.61
N THR A 62 20.39 -4.87 18.10
CA THR A 62 20.48 -3.46 18.51
C THR A 62 19.11 -3.03 19.10
N SER A 63 19.13 -2.39 20.26
CA SER A 63 17.90 -1.86 20.86
C SER A 63 17.28 -0.77 19.96
N PHE A 64 15.95 -0.74 19.85
CA PHE A 64 15.20 0.32 19.16
C PHE A 64 15.51 1.72 19.71
N SER A 65 15.90 1.84 20.99
CA SER A 65 16.31 3.12 21.59
C SER A 65 17.65 3.64 21.08
N LEU A 66 18.53 2.76 20.56
CA LEU A 66 19.82 3.12 19.99
C LEU A 66 19.73 3.34 18.49
N PHE A 67 18.91 2.55 17.81
CA PHE A 67 18.69 2.69 16.38
C PHE A 67 17.29 2.21 16.00
N SER A 68 16.52 3.11 15.48
CA SER A 68 15.23 2.78 14.82
C SER A 68 14.87 3.82 13.76
N ARG A 69 14.05 3.40 12.80
CA ARG A 69 13.42 4.23 11.79
C ARG A 69 11.92 4.01 11.89
N THR A 70 11.17 5.09 11.91
CA THR A 70 9.72 5.04 12.04
C THR A 70 9.07 5.53 10.76
N LEU A 71 8.02 4.82 10.35
CA LEU A 71 7.16 5.18 9.24
C LEU A 71 5.71 5.13 9.70
N ASP A 72 5.02 6.23 9.58
CA ASP A 72 3.57 6.32 9.78
C ASP A 72 2.89 6.32 8.40
N THR A 73 1.81 5.55 8.29
CA THR A 73 1.04 5.40 7.05
C THR A 73 -0.43 5.63 7.34
N ASP A 74 -1.04 6.58 6.66
CA ASP A 74 -2.47 6.83 6.66
C ASP A 74 -3.05 6.41 5.29
N ALA A 75 -4.14 5.66 5.31
CA ALA A 75 -4.82 5.18 4.11
C ALA A 75 -6.30 5.58 4.14
N ILE A 76 -6.75 6.24 3.09
CA ILE A 76 -8.16 6.59 2.88
C ILE A 76 -8.65 5.81 1.67
N LYS A 77 -9.84 5.23 1.81
CA LYS A 77 -10.51 4.47 0.75
C LYS A 77 -11.94 4.98 0.58
N LEU A 78 -12.30 5.30 -0.65
CA LEU A 78 -13.67 5.69 -1.01
C LEU A 78 -14.10 4.89 -2.23
N GLY A 79 -15.32 4.40 -2.24
CA GLY A 79 -15.78 3.62 -3.39
C GLY A 79 -17.29 3.49 -3.47
N GLY A 80 -17.72 2.91 -4.59
CA GLY A 80 -19.12 2.61 -4.84
C GLY A 80 -19.28 1.47 -5.83
N THR A 81 -20.37 0.77 -5.68
CA THR A 81 -20.82 -0.26 -6.61
C THR A 81 -22.25 0.06 -7.02
N LEU A 82 -22.53 -0.03 -8.31
CA LEU A 82 -23.83 0.19 -8.92
C LEU A 82 -24.26 -1.07 -9.68
N ILE A 83 -25.39 -1.62 -9.33
CA ILE A 83 -26.11 -2.61 -10.13
C ILE A 83 -26.93 -1.82 -11.17
N VAL A 84 -26.44 -1.77 -12.41
CA VAL A 84 -27.08 -1.00 -13.50
C VAL A 84 -28.35 -1.70 -13.95
N ASP A 85 -28.27 -3.01 -14.09
CA ASP A 85 -29.38 -3.89 -14.43
C ASP A 85 -29.09 -5.34 -13.94
N ARG A 86 -29.98 -6.30 -14.31
CA ARG A 86 -29.84 -7.71 -13.88
C ARG A 86 -28.58 -8.43 -14.41
N ALA A 87 -27.91 -7.83 -15.37
CA ALA A 87 -26.75 -8.41 -16.05
C ALA A 87 -25.47 -7.58 -15.86
N THR A 88 -25.59 -6.31 -15.41
CA THR A 88 -24.50 -5.34 -15.42
C THR A 88 -24.22 -4.80 -14.02
N VAL A 89 -22.96 -4.90 -13.60
CA VAL A 89 -22.46 -4.28 -12.36
C VAL A 89 -21.25 -3.41 -12.70
N PHE A 90 -21.24 -2.20 -12.15
CA PHE A 90 -20.12 -1.28 -12.22
C PHE A 90 -19.62 -0.96 -10.81
N SER A 91 -18.31 -0.88 -10.64
CA SER A 91 -17.70 -0.43 -9.38
C SER A 91 -16.54 0.51 -9.64
N ILE A 92 -16.37 1.45 -8.73
CA ILE A 92 -15.27 2.40 -8.68
C ILE A 92 -14.72 2.45 -7.26
N LEU A 93 -13.38 2.46 -7.13
CA LEU A 93 -12.69 2.52 -5.85
C LEU A 93 -11.49 3.44 -5.97
N GLY A 94 -11.43 4.46 -5.13
CA GLY A 94 -10.28 5.34 -4.97
C GLY A 94 -9.54 5.04 -3.68
N ASP A 95 -8.21 4.97 -3.75
CA ASP A 95 -7.30 4.85 -2.62
C ASP A 95 -6.35 6.05 -2.59
N ALA A 96 -6.16 6.64 -1.41
CA ALA A 96 -5.11 7.62 -1.14
C ALA A 96 -4.30 7.16 0.07
N ILE A 97 -2.97 7.08 -0.08
CA ILE A 97 -2.06 6.62 0.97
C ILE A 97 -1.00 7.69 1.18
N PHE A 98 -0.86 8.10 2.44
CA PHE A 98 0.09 9.11 2.88
C PHE A 98 1.11 8.46 3.80
N GLU A 99 2.38 8.51 3.44
CA GLU A 99 3.50 7.99 4.22
C GLU A 99 4.32 9.15 4.76
N SER A 100 4.66 9.09 6.05
CA SER A 100 5.48 10.08 6.75
C SER A 100 6.47 9.37 7.67
N GLY A 101 7.75 9.72 7.57
CA GLY A 101 8.85 9.09 8.31
C GLY A 101 9.92 8.51 7.39
N ASP A 102 10.77 7.65 7.90
CA ASP A 102 11.92 7.09 7.15
C ASP A 102 11.60 5.67 6.64
N PRO A 103 11.23 5.49 5.36
CA PRO A 103 10.94 4.19 4.77
C PRO A 103 12.20 3.40 4.39
N SER A 104 13.40 4.00 4.53
CA SER A 104 14.66 3.37 4.16
C SER A 104 14.94 2.13 4.99
N LYS A 105 15.43 1.08 4.36
CA LYS A 105 15.69 -0.19 5.04
C LYS A 105 17.06 -0.20 5.71
N PRO A 106 17.15 -0.58 7.01
CA PRO A 106 18.42 -0.57 7.78
C PRO A 106 19.56 -1.42 7.22
N TYR A 107 19.21 -2.41 6.39
CA TYR A 107 20.16 -3.36 5.78
C TYR A 107 20.45 -3.08 4.31
N ARG A 108 19.80 -2.08 3.71
CA ARG A 108 20.05 -1.70 2.32
C ARG A 108 21.15 -0.66 2.22
N TYR A 109 22.05 -0.89 1.28
CA TYR A 109 23.19 -0.03 1.01
C TYR A 109 23.23 0.33 -0.47
N VAL A 110 23.60 1.57 -0.74
CA VAL A 110 23.87 2.06 -2.09
C VAL A 110 25.37 1.87 -2.35
N PRO A 111 25.76 1.16 -3.44
CA PRO A 111 27.16 1.03 -3.82
C PRO A 111 27.73 2.37 -4.26
N LEU A 112 28.94 2.68 -3.84
CA LEU A 112 29.68 3.83 -4.34
C LEU A 112 30.66 3.40 -5.42
N PHE A 113 30.86 4.26 -6.42
CA PHE A 113 31.77 4.05 -7.53
C PHE A 113 32.88 5.10 -7.50
N ALA A 114 34.05 4.75 -8.01
CA ALA A 114 35.13 5.71 -8.18
C ALA A 114 34.71 6.80 -9.20
N PRO A 115 35.20 8.04 -9.07
CA PRO A 115 34.95 9.08 -10.04
C PRO A 115 35.27 8.61 -11.48
N GLY A 116 34.39 8.89 -12.42
CA GLY A 116 34.54 8.48 -13.82
C GLY A 116 34.14 7.03 -14.15
N THR A 117 33.72 6.22 -13.16
CA THR A 117 33.19 4.88 -13.44
C THR A 117 31.86 4.97 -14.17
N VAL A 118 31.79 4.37 -15.35
CA VAL A 118 30.54 4.27 -16.13
C VAL A 118 29.86 2.95 -15.81
N VAL A 119 28.68 3.01 -15.22
CA VAL A 119 27.81 1.85 -14.98
C VAL A 119 26.74 1.83 -16.06
N PRO A 120 26.70 0.83 -16.94
CA PRO A 120 25.67 0.74 -17.98
C PRO A 120 24.28 0.65 -17.39
N ARG A 121 23.30 1.26 -18.07
CA ARG A 121 21.89 1.10 -17.69
C ARG A 121 21.48 -0.37 -17.82
N GLY A 122 20.87 -0.94 -16.78
CA GLY A 122 20.53 -2.36 -16.74
C GLY A 122 21.72 -3.28 -16.43
N ALA A 123 22.80 -2.76 -15.87
CA ALA A 123 23.97 -3.55 -15.44
C ALA A 123 23.55 -4.70 -14.52
N SER A 124 24.12 -5.88 -14.71
CA SER A 124 23.89 -7.03 -13.84
C SER A 124 24.46 -6.77 -12.43
N PRO A 125 23.88 -7.41 -11.36
CA PRO A 125 24.44 -7.32 -10.01
C PRO A 125 25.92 -7.66 -9.92
N ASP A 126 26.38 -8.63 -10.69
CA ASP A 126 27.79 -9.03 -10.75
C ASP A 126 28.70 -7.94 -11.34
N LEU A 127 28.22 -7.24 -12.36
CA LEU A 127 28.94 -6.12 -12.94
C LEU A 127 29.00 -4.95 -11.95
N VAL A 128 27.88 -4.61 -11.30
CA VAL A 128 27.83 -3.59 -10.25
C VAL A 128 28.80 -3.94 -9.12
N ASN A 129 28.82 -5.19 -8.66
CA ASN A 129 29.71 -5.64 -7.60
C ASN A 129 31.20 -5.56 -7.98
N ARG A 130 31.54 -5.75 -9.26
CA ARG A 130 32.93 -5.61 -9.73
C ARG A 130 33.37 -4.16 -9.87
N LEU A 131 32.45 -3.27 -10.24
CA LEU A 131 32.76 -1.87 -10.51
C LEU A 131 32.72 -1.00 -9.24
N ARG A 132 31.99 -1.41 -8.19
CA ARG A 132 31.86 -0.65 -6.96
C ARG A 132 33.15 -0.62 -6.15
N THR A 133 33.31 0.42 -5.36
CA THR A 133 34.34 0.48 -4.30
C THR A 133 33.94 -0.42 -3.12
N SER A 134 34.83 -0.57 -2.13
CA SER A 134 34.51 -1.22 -0.85
C SER A 134 33.54 -0.38 0.02
N ALA A 135 33.52 0.94 -0.22
CA ALA A 135 32.63 1.86 0.49
C ALA A 135 31.19 1.73 0.01
N ARG A 136 30.26 1.88 0.92
CA ARG A 136 28.81 1.92 0.68
C ARG A 136 28.15 2.79 1.73
N VAL A 137 27.06 3.45 1.34
CA VAL A 137 26.24 4.26 2.25
C VAL A 137 24.89 3.58 2.47
N LEU A 138 24.29 3.83 3.61
CA LEU A 138 22.92 3.37 3.86
C LEU A 138 21.98 4.03 2.85
N GLU A 139 20.96 3.29 2.45
CA GLU A 139 19.84 3.81 1.66
C GLU A 139 19.21 5.00 2.40
N GLN A 140 18.95 6.06 1.67
CA GLN A 140 18.21 7.23 2.13
C GLN A 140 17.11 7.52 1.12
N LEU A 141 15.87 7.38 1.55
CA LEU A 141 14.68 7.65 0.75
C LEU A 141 14.02 8.94 1.24
N PRO A 142 13.20 9.61 0.40
CA PRO A 142 12.41 10.74 0.87
C PRO A 142 11.53 10.36 2.06
N LEU A 143 11.38 11.30 3.01
CA LEU A 143 10.67 11.06 4.27
C LEU A 143 9.14 11.17 4.14
N SER A 144 8.64 11.43 2.95
CA SER A 144 7.21 11.46 2.66
C SER A 144 6.93 10.85 1.29
N ARG A 145 5.77 10.23 1.17
CA ARG A 145 5.26 9.70 -0.09
C ARG A 145 3.75 9.74 -0.08
N GLU A 146 3.19 10.21 -1.18
CA GLU A 146 1.75 10.15 -1.42
C GLU A 146 1.50 9.23 -2.60
N ARG A 147 0.51 8.36 -2.48
CA ARG A 147 0.13 7.39 -3.50
C ARG A 147 -1.37 7.47 -3.73
N TYR A 148 -1.77 7.50 -4.97
CA TYR A 148 -3.17 7.56 -5.38
C TYR A 148 -3.44 6.44 -6.37
N ALA A 149 -4.55 5.74 -6.18
CA ALA A 149 -5.02 4.75 -7.12
C ALA A 149 -6.52 4.92 -7.36
N LEU A 150 -6.94 4.66 -8.59
CA LEU A 150 -8.33 4.59 -8.98
C LEU A 150 -8.54 3.27 -9.72
N ASP A 151 -9.37 2.41 -9.14
CA ASP A 151 -9.77 1.14 -9.73
C ASP A 151 -11.20 1.25 -10.24
N THR A 152 -11.42 0.86 -11.49
CA THR A 152 -12.75 0.73 -12.09
C THR A 152 -12.96 -0.69 -12.57
N ARG A 153 -14.17 -1.18 -12.39
CA ARG A 153 -14.57 -2.52 -12.84
C ARG A 153 -15.98 -2.47 -13.41
N MET A 154 -16.15 -3.09 -14.57
CA MET A 154 -17.45 -3.37 -15.15
C MET A 154 -17.55 -4.87 -15.45
N ALA A 155 -18.65 -5.47 -15.07
CA ALA A 155 -19.00 -6.84 -15.45
C ALA A 155 -20.37 -6.87 -16.09
N HIS A 156 -20.48 -7.49 -17.26
CA HIS A 156 -21.75 -7.70 -17.96
C HIS A 156 -21.90 -9.17 -18.35
N ARG A 157 -23.04 -9.75 -18.00
CA ARG A 157 -23.38 -11.14 -18.31
C ARG A 157 -24.32 -11.19 -19.53
N PHE A 158 -23.85 -11.82 -20.59
CA PHE A 158 -24.66 -12.25 -21.72
C PHE A 158 -25.24 -13.66 -21.48
N ASP A 159 -26.11 -14.13 -22.33
CA ASP A 159 -26.71 -15.47 -22.18
C ASP A 159 -25.68 -16.60 -22.09
N ARG A 160 -24.57 -16.52 -22.83
CA ARG A 160 -23.54 -17.57 -22.92
C ARG A 160 -22.13 -17.11 -22.60
N ALA A 161 -21.95 -15.85 -22.19
CA ALA A 161 -20.63 -15.28 -21.91
C ALA A 161 -20.72 -14.22 -20.82
N THR A 162 -19.60 -13.92 -20.20
CA THR A 162 -19.46 -12.77 -19.30
C THR A 162 -18.26 -11.94 -19.76
N LEU A 163 -18.50 -10.65 -19.99
CA LEU A 163 -17.45 -9.67 -20.21
C LEU A 163 -17.08 -9.03 -18.87
N ARG A 164 -15.78 -8.93 -18.59
CA ARG A 164 -15.26 -8.19 -17.44
C ARG A 164 -14.17 -7.25 -17.93
N LEU A 165 -14.27 -6.00 -17.53
CA LEU A 165 -13.28 -4.97 -17.76
C LEU A 165 -12.81 -4.47 -16.40
N ASP A 166 -11.51 -4.52 -16.17
CA ASP A 166 -10.87 -4.00 -14.97
C ASP A 166 -9.79 -3.01 -15.43
N GLU A 167 -9.78 -1.82 -14.87
CA GLU A 167 -8.78 -0.78 -15.12
C GLU A 167 -8.26 -0.23 -13.80
N ARG A 168 -6.95 0.03 -13.75
CA ARG A 168 -6.31 0.68 -12.60
C ARG A 168 -5.40 1.80 -13.07
N MET A 169 -5.67 2.99 -12.58
CA MET A 169 -4.79 4.14 -12.70
C MET A 169 -4.02 4.33 -11.39
N TYR A 170 -2.76 4.71 -11.50
CA TYR A 170 -1.89 4.90 -10.33
C TYR A 170 -0.99 6.12 -10.55
N ALA A 171 -0.77 6.87 -9.47
CA ALA A 171 0.19 7.97 -9.42
C ALA A 171 0.82 8.06 -8.04
N ASP A 172 2.08 8.48 -7.98
CA ASP A 172 2.74 8.80 -6.71
C ASP A 172 3.68 10.00 -6.83
N THR A 173 4.08 10.54 -5.69
CA THR A 173 5.00 11.69 -5.62
C THR A 173 6.46 11.32 -5.91
N TRP A 174 6.79 10.05 -6.05
CA TRP A 174 8.13 9.59 -6.42
C TRP A 174 8.32 9.40 -7.94
N GLY A 175 7.27 9.74 -8.74
CA GLY A 175 7.35 9.77 -10.21
C GLY A 175 7.12 8.42 -10.88
N MET A 176 6.32 7.56 -10.26
CA MET A 176 5.84 6.31 -10.87
C MET A 176 4.38 6.42 -11.29
#